data_4964ab1e7e06c3d2374ff72180648a56
#
_entry.id   4964ab1e7e06c3d2374ff72180648a56
#
_cell.length_a   1.000
_cell.length_b   1.000
_cell.length_c   1.000
_cell.angle_alpha   90.00
_cell.angle_beta   90.00
_cell.angle_gamma   90.00
#
_symmetry.space_group_name_H-M   'P 1'
#
loop_
_entity.id
_entity.type
_entity.pdbx_description
1 polymer ?
#
loop_
_entity_poly.entity_id
_entity_poly.type
_entity_poly.pdbx_seq_one_letter_code
_entity_poly.pdbx_strand_id
1 'polypeptide(L)'
;MRVTLPSLAAAITTAVVLAAPAAQAADPSAMVPAYRPPVQPLSIVSEFRIGGSAQDPGSNEKNTSNINGELLFAKPVTGLDRFWAAFVPRPTVGGSYNVDGRTSYAYLGATWTFDITDRIFVEGFFGAGFHDGRTGPKLFVPKTFNSLGCSPLFREAAGIGYRINEHWSIMATIEHMSNAGLCVENRGLTNYGGKIAYTF
;
A
#
# COMPACT_ATOMS: atom_id res chain seq x y z
N MET A 1 -64.80 34.81 9.22
CA MET A 1 -64.89 33.84 10.25
C MET A 1 -63.56 33.11 10.30
N ARG A 2 -62.69 33.47 11.23
CA ARG A 2 -61.34 32.87 11.40
C ARG A 2 -61.44 31.79 12.45
N VAL A 3 -60.98 30.58 12.13
CA VAL A 3 -60.76 29.49 13.08
C VAL A 3 -59.28 29.21 13.13
N THR A 4 -58.67 29.56 14.25
CA THR A 4 -57.29 29.24 14.59
C THR A 4 -57.27 27.94 15.39
N LEU A 5 -56.53 26.94 14.95
CA LEU A 5 -56.22 25.73 15.70
C LEU A 5 -54.86 25.86 16.39
N PRO A 6 -54.75 25.55 17.68
CA PRO A 6 -53.44 25.51 18.34
C PRO A 6 -52.76 24.17 18.12
N SER A 7 -51.49 24.24 17.75
CA SER A 7 -50.59 23.09 17.68
C SER A 7 -50.09 22.73 19.08
N LEU A 8 -50.40 21.53 19.54
CA LEU A 8 -49.77 20.91 20.71
C LEU A 8 -48.54 20.11 20.26
N ALA A 9 -47.39 20.64 20.49
CA ALA A 9 -46.13 19.91 20.38
C ALA A 9 -45.82 19.27 21.73
N ALA A 10 -46.03 17.95 21.85
CA ALA A 10 -45.60 17.19 23.01
C ALA A 10 -44.13 16.74 22.83
N ALA A 11 -43.23 17.36 23.57
CA ALA A 11 -41.85 16.92 23.66
C ALA A 11 -41.75 15.71 24.59
N ILE A 12 -41.49 14.53 24.03
CA ILE A 12 -41.16 13.34 24.81
C ILE A 12 -39.64 13.35 24.99
N THR A 13 -39.20 13.71 26.19
CA THR A 13 -37.79 13.60 26.61
C THR A 13 -37.58 12.19 27.16
N THR A 14 -37.04 11.31 26.35
CA THR A 14 -36.60 9.98 26.79
C THR A 14 -35.19 10.11 27.40
N ALA A 15 -35.11 10.05 28.72
CA ALA A 15 -33.81 9.97 29.41
C ALA A 15 -33.23 8.56 29.22
N VAL A 16 -32.22 8.44 28.39
CA VAL A 16 -31.41 7.23 28.27
C VAL A 16 -30.40 7.25 29.42
N VAL A 17 -30.64 6.46 30.44
CA VAL A 17 -29.66 6.20 31.49
C VAL A 17 -28.62 5.25 30.91
N LEU A 18 -27.48 5.79 30.48
CA LEU A 18 -26.29 5.02 30.14
C LEU A 18 -25.68 4.48 31.45
N ALA A 19 -25.98 3.22 31.76
CA ALA A 19 -25.20 2.48 32.73
C ALA A 19 -23.80 2.28 32.18
N ALA A 20 -22.83 3.03 32.66
CA ALA A 20 -21.41 2.83 32.32
C ALA A 20 -21.00 1.45 32.88
N PRO A 21 -20.48 0.52 32.07
CA PRO A 21 -19.87 -0.68 32.60
C PRO A 21 -18.70 -0.28 33.49
N ALA A 22 -18.66 -0.82 34.70
CA ALA A 22 -17.54 -0.67 35.61
C ALA A 22 -16.27 -1.10 34.85
N ALA A 23 -15.34 -0.18 34.65
CA ALA A 23 -14.04 -0.48 34.12
C ALA A 23 -13.35 -1.45 35.10
N GLN A 24 -13.31 -2.74 34.75
CA GLN A 24 -12.45 -3.68 35.42
C GLN A 24 -11.00 -3.18 35.17
N ALA A 25 -10.32 -2.83 36.22
CA ALA A 25 -8.90 -2.53 36.14
C ALA A 25 -8.21 -3.76 35.53
N ALA A 26 -7.63 -3.57 34.34
CA ALA A 26 -6.85 -4.61 33.71
C ALA A 26 -5.72 -5.01 34.67
N ASP A 27 -5.61 -6.30 34.96
CA ASP A 27 -4.53 -6.85 35.78
C ASP A 27 -3.19 -6.48 35.11
N PRO A 28 -2.35 -5.68 35.75
CA PRO A 28 -1.06 -5.27 35.17
C PRO A 28 -0.10 -6.45 35.04
N SER A 29 -0.43 -7.62 35.56
CA SER A 29 0.34 -8.86 35.40
C SER A 29 -0.07 -9.71 34.21
N ALA A 30 -1.14 -9.35 33.47
CA ALA A 30 -1.37 -9.92 32.15
C ALA A 30 -0.29 -9.39 31.20
N MET A 31 0.90 -9.97 31.25
CA MET A 31 1.95 -9.74 30.26
C MET A 31 1.36 -10.12 28.91
N VAL A 32 0.92 -9.12 28.17
CA VAL A 32 0.75 -9.30 26.72
C VAL A 32 2.09 -9.83 26.23
N PRO A 33 2.14 -11.02 25.60
CA PRO A 33 3.40 -11.53 25.06
C PRO A 33 4.01 -10.43 24.23
N ALA A 34 5.18 -9.92 24.66
CA ALA A 34 5.88 -8.90 23.90
C ALA A 34 6.07 -9.47 22.49
N TYR A 35 5.51 -8.80 21.49
CA TYR A 35 5.77 -9.13 20.10
C TYR A 35 7.29 -9.21 19.94
N ARG A 36 7.79 -10.41 19.74
CA ARG A 36 9.15 -10.60 19.27
C ARG A 36 9.08 -10.41 17.76
N PRO A 37 9.69 -9.34 17.21
CA PRO A 37 9.83 -9.28 15.77
C PRO A 37 10.46 -10.60 15.33
N PRO A 38 10.02 -11.23 14.23
CA PRO A 38 10.59 -12.47 13.76
C PRO A 38 12.09 -12.31 13.75
N VAL A 39 12.79 -13.28 14.39
CA VAL A 39 14.25 -13.36 14.34
C VAL A 39 14.57 -13.39 12.87
N GLN A 40 15.11 -12.29 12.34
CA GLN A 40 15.46 -12.26 10.92
C GLN A 40 16.49 -13.36 10.71
N PRO A 41 16.17 -14.40 9.95
CA PRO A 41 17.19 -15.36 9.58
C PRO A 41 18.30 -14.58 8.89
N LEU A 42 19.55 -15.03 9.00
CA LEU A 42 20.71 -14.46 8.30
C LEU A 42 20.60 -14.59 6.75
N SER A 43 19.38 -14.69 6.23
CA SER A 43 19.11 -14.75 4.80
C SER A 43 19.16 -13.35 4.21
N ILE A 44 19.84 -13.20 3.10
CA ILE A 44 19.92 -11.95 2.35
C ILE A 44 18.51 -11.50 1.93
N VAL A 45 17.63 -12.44 1.56
CA VAL A 45 16.22 -12.20 1.24
C VAL A 45 15.39 -12.35 2.50
N SER A 46 14.69 -11.30 2.89
CA SER A 46 13.84 -11.30 4.08
C SER A 46 12.38 -11.62 3.79
N GLU A 47 11.90 -11.33 2.57
CA GLU A 47 10.48 -11.49 2.24
C GLU A 47 10.29 -11.66 0.73
N PHE A 48 9.37 -12.53 0.34
CA PHE A 48 8.87 -12.68 -1.02
C PHE A 48 7.40 -12.29 -1.08
N ARG A 49 7.00 -11.61 -2.16
CA ARG A 49 5.61 -11.19 -2.39
C ARG A 49 5.14 -11.56 -3.78
N ILE A 50 3.88 -11.95 -3.87
CA ILE A 50 3.16 -12.12 -5.13
C ILE A 50 1.79 -11.45 -5.02
N GLY A 51 1.30 -10.90 -6.12
CA GLY A 51 0.01 -10.22 -6.12
C GLY A 51 -0.52 -9.92 -7.49
N GLY A 52 -1.60 -9.14 -7.51
CA GLY A 52 -2.21 -8.63 -8.73
C GLY A 52 -2.69 -7.20 -8.54
N SER A 53 -2.81 -6.49 -9.64
CA SER A 53 -3.33 -5.12 -9.65
C SER A 53 -4.15 -4.81 -10.89
N ALA A 54 -5.12 -3.91 -10.74
CA ALA A 54 -5.77 -3.23 -11.86
C ALA A 54 -4.84 -2.12 -12.34
N GLN A 55 -4.55 -2.10 -13.63
CA GLN A 55 -3.67 -1.11 -14.22
C GLN A 55 -4.43 0.16 -14.57
N ASP A 56 -4.00 1.25 -13.98
CA ASP A 56 -4.38 2.64 -14.25
C ASP A 56 -5.87 2.84 -14.62
N PRO A 57 -6.81 2.54 -13.71
CA PRO A 57 -8.24 2.50 -14.02
C PRO A 57 -8.80 3.81 -14.59
N GLY A 58 -8.11 4.93 -14.38
CA GLY A 58 -8.49 6.26 -14.86
C GLY A 58 -7.87 6.67 -16.20
N SER A 59 -7.24 5.77 -16.95
CA SER A 59 -6.42 6.13 -18.11
C SER A 59 -6.73 5.35 -19.39
N ASN A 60 -5.81 5.47 -20.36
CA ASN A 60 -5.89 4.73 -21.61
C ASN A 60 -5.63 3.22 -21.43
N GLU A 61 -4.90 2.83 -20.39
CA GLU A 61 -4.57 1.42 -20.09
C GLU A 61 -5.55 0.77 -19.10
N LYS A 62 -6.68 1.44 -18.83
CA LYS A 62 -7.77 0.90 -17.99
C LYS A 62 -8.33 -0.43 -18.46
N ASN A 63 -8.97 -1.14 -17.55
CA ASN A 63 -9.57 -2.47 -17.76
C ASN A 63 -8.53 -3.54 -18.13
N THR A 64 -7.30 -3.39 -17.65
CA THR A 64 -6.25 -4.37 -17.78
C THR A 64 -5.68 -4.72 -16.41
N SER A 65 -5.05 -5.87 -16.30
CA SER A 65 -4.60 -6.44 -15.04
C SER A 65 -3.14 -6.81 -15.07
N ASN A 66 -2.51 -6.77 -13.91
CA ASN A 66 -1.11 -7.16 -13.75
C ASN A 66 -0.97 -8.32 -12.76
N ILE A 67 0.07 -9.13 -12.98
CA ILE A 67 0.64 -10.03 -11.98
C ILE A 67 1.92 -9.41 -11.49
N ASN A 68 2.09 -9.32 -10.16
CA ASN A 68 3.21 -8.66 -9.51
C ASN A 68 4.05 -9.66 -8.72
N GLY A 69 5.36 -9.50 -8.75
CA GLY A 69 6.31 -10.24 -7.92
C GLY A 69 7.34 -9.29 -7.30
N GLU A 70 7.71 -9.53 -6.04
CA GLU A 70 8.62 -8.66 -5.28
C GLU A 70 9.53 -9.48 -4.35
N LEU A 71 10.79 -9.09 -4.25
CA LEU A 71 11.75 -9.57 -3.25
C LEU A 71 12.22 -8.39 -2.40
N LEU A 72 12.11 -8.54 -1.09
CA LEU A 72 12.66 -7.60 -0.12
C LEU A 72 13.88 -8.23 0.56
N PHE A 73 14.93 -7.46 0.61
CA PHE A 73 16.16 -7.89 1.26
C PHE A 73 16.17 -7.51 2.74
N ALA A 74 17.07 -8.10 3.50
CA ALA A 74 17.28 -7.73 4.90
C ALA A 74 17.69 -6.25 5.02
N LYS A 75 17.33 -5.62 6.13
CA LYS A 75 17.76 -4.25 6.42
C LYS A 75 19.27 -4.18 6.47
N PRO A 76 19.90 -3.20 5.80
CA PRO A 76 21.36 -3.09 5.73
C PRO A 76 21.98 -2.66 7.08
N VAL A 77 21.19 -2.09 7.99
CA VAL A 77 21.61 -1.68 9.33
C VAL A 77 20.77 -2.40 10.36
N THR A 78 21.42 -3.06 11.31
CA THR A 78 20.82 -3.82 12.41
C THR A 78 21.31 -3.29 13.76
N GLY A 79 20.70 -3.76 14.87
CA GLY A 79 21.12 -3.35 16.21
C GLY A 79 20.56 -1.99 16.68
N LEU A 80 19.69 -1.37 15.91
CA LEU A 80 18.96 -0.16 16.28
C LEU A 80 17.75 -0.50 17.15
N ASP A 81 17.34 0.44 18.02
CA ASP A 81 16.05 0.34 18.69
C ASP A 81 14.89 0.37 17.68
N ARG A 82 13.68 0.00 18.14
CA ARG A 82 12.49 -0.15 17.27
C ARG A 82 12.16 1.12 16.50
N PHE A 83 12.33 2.28 17.12
CA PHE A 83 11.99 3.56 16.50
C PHE A 83 12.93 3.85 15.32
N TRP A 84 14.25 3.84 15.55
CA TRP A 84 15.23 4.10 14.48
C TRP A 84 15.26 3.00 13.42
N ALA A 85 15.03 1.74 13.82
CA ALA A 85 14.92 0.63 12.88
C ALA A 85 13.78 0.80 11.88
N ALA A 86 12.70 1.49 12.23
CA ALA A 86 11.58 1.76 11.31
C ALA A 86 12.00 2.66 10.13
N PHE A 87 12.98 3.54 10.31
CA PHE A 87 13.48 4.43 9.26
C PHE A 87 14.54 3.80 8.35
N VAL A 88 15.06 2.63 8.73
CA VAL A 88 15.98 1.88 7.85
C VAL A 88 15.15 1.11 6.83
N PRO A 89 15.23 1.43 5.52
CA PRO A 89 14.46 0.74 4.51
C PRO A 89 15.05 -0.63 4.19
N ARG A 90 14.22 -1.50 3.64
CA ARG A 90 14.64 -2.74 3.01
C ARG A 90 14.90 -2.49 1.53
N PRO A 91 16.06 -2.84 0.98
CA PRO A 91 16.25 -2.87 -0.47
C PRO A 91 15.20 -3.79 -1.09
N THR A 92 14.63 -3.38 -2.19
CA THR A 92 13.51 -4.08 -2.83
C THR A 92 13.71 -4.11 -4.33
N VAL A 93 13.46 -5.28 -4.93
CA VAL A 93 13.37 -5.44 -6.39
C VAL A 93 12.06 -6.14 -6.73
N GLY A 94 11.48 -5.80 -7.86
CA GLY A 94 10.23 -6.42 -8.26
C GLY A 94 9.87 -6.15 -9.71
N GLY A 95 8.74 -6.70 -10.12
CA GLY A 95 8.19 -6.52 -11.44
C GLY A 95 6.68 -6.66 -11.47
N SER A 96 6.09 -6.09 -12.50
CA SER A 96 4.68 -6.13 -12.79
C SER A 96 4.51 -6.46 -14.27
N TYR A 97 3.90 -7.60 -14.54
CA TYR A 97 3.60 -8.06 -15.88
C TYR A 97 2.14 -7.82 -16.20
N ASN A 98 1.86 -7.05 -17.27
CA ASN A 98 0.51 -6.81 -17.73
C ASN A 98 0.03 -7.98 -18.60
N VAL A 99 -1.01 -8.68 -18.15
CA VAL A 99 -1.53 -9.88 -18.84
C VAL A 99 -2.34 -9.57 -20.09
N ASP A 100 -2.71 -8.31 -20.29
CA ASP A 100 -3.53 -7.83 -21.41
C ASP A 100 -2.68 -7.12 -22.49
N GLY A 101 -1.34 -7.23 -22.41
CA GLY A 101 -0.42 -6.68 -23.41
C GLY A 101 -0.31 -5.15 -23.37
N ARG A 102 -0.42 -4.56 -22.18
CA ARG A 102 -0.14 -3.15 -21.90
C ARG A 102 1.24 -3.01 -21.27
N THR A 103 1.48 -1.89 -20.61
CA THR A 103 2.78 -1.60 -20.00
C THR A 103 3.11 -2.55 -18.87
N SER A 104 4.21 -3.29 -19.03
CA SER A 104 4.87 -4.06 -17.99
C SER A 104 6.10 -3.31 -17.51
N TYR A 105 6.56 -3.59 -16.28
CA TYR A 105 7.72 -2.90 -15.72
C TYR A 105 8.44 -3.74 -14.68
N ALA A 106 9.75 -3.50 -14.55
CA ALA A 106 10.56 -3.94 -13.44
C ALA A 106 11.00 -2.73 -12.62
N TYR A 107 11.28 -2.92 -11.34
CA TYR A 107 11.66 -1.82 -10.45
C TYR A 107 12.64 -2.25 -9.38
N LEU A 108 13.34 -1.28 -8.86
CA LEU A 108 14.21 -1.41 -7.70
C LEU A 108 14.13 -0.14 -6.85
N GLY A 109 14.33 -0.29 -5.56
CA GLY A 109 14.26 0.85 -4.64
C GLY A 109 14.31 0.43 -3.19
N ALA A 110 13.63 1.20 -2.35
CA ALA A 110 13.63 1.07 -0.91
C ALA A 110 12.21 1.02 -0.36
N THR A 111 11.96 0.07 0.56
CA THR A 111 10.67 -0.10 1.24
C THR A 111 10.83 0.20 2.72
N TRP A 112 10.03 1.13 3.23
CA TRP A 112 9.87 1.44 4.65
C TRP A 112 8.60 0.77 5.18
N THR A 113 8.69 0.12 6.33
CA THR A 113 7.55 -0.53 7.00
C THR A 113 7.40 0.06 8.40
N PHE A 114 6.20 0.54 8.71
CA PHE A 114 5.83 1.11 10.00
C PHE A 114 4.69 0.31 10.62
N ASP A 115 4.94 -0.26 11.78
CA ASP A 115 3.95 -1.02 12.53
C ASP A 115 2.98 -0.07 13.26
N ILE A 116 1.70 -0.17 12.95
CA ILE A 116 0.62 0.53 13.66
C ILE A 116 0.22 -0.27 14.89
N THR A 117 0.10 -1.59 14.71
CA THR A 117 -0.13 -2.57 15.78
C THR A 117 0.78 -3.78 15.52
N ASP A 118 0.71 -4.81 16.36
CA ASP A 118 1.45 -6.05 16.13
C ASP A 118 1.04 -6.75 14.81
N ARG A 119 -0.19 -6.51 14.36
CA ARG A 119 -0.74 -7.14 13.15
C ARG A 119 -0.91 -6.18 11.96
N ILE A 120 -1.17 -4.91 12.22
CA ILE A 120 -1.42 -3.91 11.16
C ILE A 120 -0.16 -3.08 10.95
N PHE A 121 0.24 -2.95 9.71
CA PHE A 121 1.37 -2.12 9.30
C PHE A 121 1.04 -1.31 8.06
N VAL A 122 1.77 -0.23 7.87
CA VAL A 122 1.76 0.56 6.64
C VAL A 122 3.14 0.54 6.01
N GLU A 123 3.17 0.65 4.69
CA GLU A 123 4.42 0.68 3.94
C GLU A 123 4.45 1.82 2.95
N GLY A 124 5.66 2.34 2.75
CA GLY A 124 6.00 3.24 1.66
C GLY A 124 7.16 2.66 0.86
N PHE A 125 7.10 2.79 -0.45
CA PHE A 125 8.19 2.46 -1.37
C PHE A 125 8.55 3.68 -2.20
N PHE A 126 9.84 3.87 -2.45
CA PHE A 126 10.35 4.82 -3.43
C PHE A 126 11.52 4.21 -4.20
N GLY A 127 11.54 4.41 -5.53
CA GLY A 127 12.59 3.88 -6.37
C GLY A 127 12.44 4.23 -7.85
N ALA A 128 13.11 3.45 -8.69
CA ALA A 128 13.07 3.57 -10.14
C ALA A 128 12.35 2.39 -10.78
N GLY A 129 11.52 2.66 -11.79
CA GLY A 129 10.84 1.67 -12.61
C GLY A 129 11.27 1.76 -14.07
N PHE A 130 11.57 0.62 -14.67
CA PHE A 130 11.94 0.44 -16.08
C PHE A 130 10.80 -0.28 -16.77
N HIS A 131 10.25 0.28 -17.83
CA HIS A 131 9.03 -0.21 -18.46
C HIS A 131 9.20 -0.42 -19.97
N ASP A 132 8.34 -1.25 -20.55
CA ASP A 132 8.22 -1.51 -21.98
C ASP A 132 7.13 -0.66 -22.67
N GLY A 133 6.51 0.26 -21.90
CA GLY A 133 5.46 1.16 -22.38
C GLY A 133 5.94 2.21 -23.36
N ARG A 134 5.03 3.06 -23.82
CA ARG A 134 5.29 4.04 -24.88
C ARG A 134 5.92 5.34 -24.34
N THR A 135 7.01 5.74 -24.95
CA THR A 135 7.77 6.96 -24.57
C THR A 135 7.63 8.10 -25.58
N GLY A 136 7.06 7.84 -26.76
CA GLY A 136 6.93 8.84 -27.82
C GLY A 136 5.88 9.91 -27.53
N PRO A 137 5.84 10.97 -28.37
CA PRO A 137 4.82 12.01 -28.29
C PRO A 137 3.41 11.43 -28.35
N LYS A 138 2.50 11.97 -27.53
CA LYS A 138 1.11 11.49 -27.39
C LYS A 138 0.40 11.31 -28.74
N LEU A 139 0.68 12.15 -29.72
CA LEU A 139 0.08 12.08 -31.05
C LEU A 139 0.35 10.75 -31.78
N PHE A 140 1.49 10.12 -31.52
CA PHE A 140 1.93 8.88 -32.16
C PHE A 140 1.74 7.63 -31.30
N VAL A 141 1.29 7.81 -30.06
CA VAL A 141 1.01 6.70 -29.13
C VAL A 141 -0.42 6.20 -29.37
N PRO A 142 -0.63 4.87 -29.54
CA PRO A 142 -1.99 4.32 -29.68
C PRO A 142 -2.86 4.74 -28.49
N LYS A 143 -4.14 5.04 -28.74
CA LYS A 143 -5.09 5.50 -27.70
C LYS A 143 -5.33 4.50 -26.57
N THR A 144 -4.83 3.27 -26.69
CA THR A 144 -4.88 2.23 -25.68
C THR A 144 -3.64 2.17 -24.78
N PHE A 145 -2.67 3.08 -24.97
CA PHE A 145 -1.46 3.20 -24.19
C PHE A 145 -1.32 4.61 -23.60
N ASN A 146 -0.65 4.69 -22.48
CA ASN A 146 -0.19 5.96 -21.94
C ASN A 146 1.12 6.39 -22.61
N SER A 147 1.28 7.69 -22.83
CA SER A 147 2.56 8.27 -23.24
C SER A 147 3.37 8.61 -21.99
N LEU A 148 4.33 7.76 -21.66
CA LEU A 148 5.09 7.84 -20.40
C LEU A 148 6.30 8.77 -20.50
N GLY A 149 6.72 9.13 -21.71
CA GLY A 149 7.74 10.12 -22.01
C GLY A 149 9.16 9.59 -22.01
N CYS A 150 9.56 8.82 -21.03
CA CYS A 150 10.90 8.23 -20.92
C CYS A 150 10.93 7.03 -19.98
N SER A 151 12.07 6.32 -19.96
CA SER A 151 12.42 5.27 -19.01
C SER A 151 13.87 5.49 -18.57
N PRO A 152 14.21 5.38 -17.28
CA PRO A 152 13.32 4.99 -16.16
C PRO A 152 12.33 6.09 -15.73
N LEU A 153 11.33 5.67 -14.95
CA LEU A 153 10.41 6.54 -14.22
C LEU A 153 10.69 6.46 -12.71
N PHE A 154 10.31 7.49 -11.96
CA PHE A 154 10.14 7.35 -10.51
C PHE A 154 8.96 6.42 -10.23
N ARG A 155 9.12 5.54 -9.25
CA ARG A 155 8.05 4.69 -8.73
C ARG A 155 7.87 4.93 -7.25
N GLU A 156 6.66 5.21 -6.87
CA GLU A 156 6.20 5.37 -5.49
C GLU A 156 5.08 4.37 -5.24
N ALA A 157 5.04 3.81 -4.04
CA ALA A 157 3.92 2.99 -3.62
C ALA A 157 3.63 3.19 -2.14
N ALA A 158 2.36 3.02 -1.80
CA ALA A 158 1.90 2.94 -0.43
C ALA A 158 1.04 1.69 -0.26
N GLY A 159 1.06 1.13 0.95
CA GLY A 159 0.28 -0.05 1.27
C GLY A 159 -0.13 -0.09 2.71
N ILE A 160 -1.21 -0.80 2.97
CA ILE A 160 -1.62 -1.23 4.30
C ILE A 160 -1.68 -2.74 4.31
N GLY A 161 -1.09 -3.35 5.34
CA GLY A 161 -0.99 -4.80 5.46
C GLY A 161 -1.49 -5.33 6.79
N TYR A 162 -1.83 -6.60 6.77
CA TYR A 162 -2.24 -7.36 7.95
C TYR A 162 -1.43 -8.65 8.05
N ARG A 163 -0.75 -8.88 9.20
CA ARG A 163 -0.01 -10.11 9.50
C ARG A 163 -0.99 -11.19 9.98
N ILE A 164 -1.12 -12.23 9.19
CA ILE A 164 -1.95 -13.41 9.53
C ILE A 164 -1.24 -14.20 10.63
N ASN A 165 0.07 -14.40 10.47
CA ASN A 165 0.97 -15.04 11.43
C ASN A 165 2.41 -14.50 11.25
N GLU A 166 3.41 -15.18 11.81
CA GLU A 166 4.83 -14.76 11.77
C GLU A 166 5.42 -14.74 10.36
N HIS A 167 4.90 -15.56 9.44
CA HIS A 167 5.40 -15.69 8.08
C HIS A 167 4.50 -15.05 7.03
N TRP A 168 3.19 -15.07 7.22
CA TRP A 168 2.24 -14.69 6.19
C TRP A 168 1.56 -13.35 6.47
N SER A 169 1.51 -12.50 5.46
CA SER A 169 0.73 -11.27 5.48
C SER A 169 0.01 -11.03 4.15
N ILE A 170 -1.04 -10.22 4.21
CA ILE A 170 -1.77 -9.72 3.06
C ILE A 170 -1.73 -8.20 3.06
N MET A 171 -1.78 -7.60 1.87
CA MET A 171 -1.66 -6.15 1.71
C MET A 171 -2.59 -5.64 0.63
N ALA A 172 -3.16 -4.45 0.85
CA ALA A 172 -3.70 -3.62 -0.22
C ALA A 172 -2.68 -2.54 -0.58
N THR A 173 -2.50 -2.27 -1.87
CA THR A 173 -1.46 -1.36 -2.37
C THR A 173 -2.00 -0.39 -3.42
N ILE A 174 -1.45 0.81 -3.40
CA ILE A 174 -1.51 1.77 -4.49
C ILE A 174 -0.08 2.08 -4.93
N GLU A 175 0.15 2.12 -6.21
CA GLU A 175 1.47 2.42 -6.79
C GLU A 175 1.33 3.41 -7.94
N HIS A 176 2.27 4.33 -8.03
CA HIS A 176 2.34 5.33 -9.07
C HIS A 176 3.72 5.34 -9.71
N MET A 177 3.74 5.55 -11.04
CA MET A 177 4.97 5.74 -11.79
C MET A 177 4.85 6.97 -12.67
N SER A 178 5.85 7.86 -12.62
CA SER A 178 5.91 9.05 -13.45
C SER A 178 7.35 9.56 -13.61
N ASN A 179 7.59 10.41 -14.58
CA ASN A 179 8.89 11.05 -14.74
C ASN A 179 9.00 12.42 -14.05
N ALA A 180 8.03 12.79 -13.19
CA ALA A 180 7.99 14.07 -12.49
C ALA A 180 8.12 15.31 -13.40
N GLY A 181 7.75 15.19 -14.68
CA GLY A 181 7.87 16.28 -15.65
C GLY A 181 9.27 16.46 -16.26
N LEU A 182 10.19 15.52 -16.05
CA LEU A 182 11.54 15.58 -16.61
C LEU A 182 11.59 15.25 -18.11
N CYS A 183 10.51 14.65 -18.65
CA CYS A 183 10.39 14.32 -20.07
C CYS A 183 9.19 15.05 -20.69
N VAL A 184 9.16 15.14 -22.02
CA VAL A 184 8.13 15.90 -22.76
C VAL A 184 6.70 15.40 -22.45
N GLU A 185 6.54 14.09 -22.34
CA GLU A 185 5.27 13.47 -21.98
C GLU A 185 5.38 12.87 -20.57
N ASN A 186 4.32 12.93 -19.78
CA ASN A 186 4.28 12.41 -18.41
C ASN A 186 2.86 12.00 -18.02
N ARG A 187 2.23 11.05 -18.76
CA ARG A 187 0.89 10.60 -18.38
C ARG A 187 0.91 9.81 -17.06
N GLY A 188 2.01 9.11 -16.80
CA GLY A 188 2.16 8.24 -15.64
C GLY A 188 1.28 7.00 -15.66
N LEU A 189 1.42 6.16 -14.66
CA LEU A 189 0.62 4.96 -14.40
C LEU A 189 0.25 4.91 -12.92
N THR A 190 -1.00 4.64 -12.58
CA THR A 190 -1.45 4.44 -11.19
C THR A 190 -2.18 3.12 -11.08
N ASN A 191 -1.64 2.18 -10.31
CA ASN A 191 -2.17 0.84 -10.14
C ASN A 191 -2.70 0.63 -8.73
N TYR A 192 -3.78 -0.13 -8.61
CA TYR A 192 -4.40 -0.53 -7.34
C TYR A 192 -4.40 -2.04 -7.25
N GLY A 193 -3.90 -2.59 -6.16
CA GLY A 193 -3.73 -4.04 -6.07
C GLY A 193 -3.72 -4.61 -4.68
N GLY A 194 -3.43 -5.90 -4.63
CA GLY A 194 -3.21 -6.63 -3.41
C GLY A 194 -2.06 -7.61 -3.56
N LYS A 195 -1.40 -7.90 -2.45
CA LYS A 195 -0.26 -8.83 -2.39
C LYS A 195 -0.41 -9.78 -1.21
N ILE A 196 0.10 -10.98 -1.37
CA ILE A 196 0.38 -11.93 -0.31
C ILE A 196 1.90 -11.95 -0.14
N ALA A 197 2.36 -11.92 1.09
CA ALA A 197 3.77 -11.91 1.43
C ALA A 197 4.14 -13.09 2.32
N TYR A 198 5.33 -13.64 2.11
CA TYR A 198 5.96 -14.64 2.95
C TYR A 198 7.29 -14.09 3.49
N THR A 199 7.39 -13.98 4.80
CA THR A 199 8.61 -13.59 5.54
C THR A 199 9.37 -14.85 5.96
N PHE A 200 10.67 -14.92 5.67
CA PHE A 200 11.54 -16.07 5.95
C PHE A 200 12.00 -16.12 7.40
#